data_eaaef65b8dc34bb5a1ff36a69b08b22d
#
_entry.id   eaaef65b8dc34bb5a1ff36a69b08b22d
#
_cell.length_a   1.000
_cell.length_b   1.000
_cell.length_c   1.000
_cell.angle_alpha   90.00
_cell.angle_beta   90.00
_cell.angle_gamma   90.00
#
_symmetry.space_group_name_H-M   'P 1'
#
loop_
_entity.id
_entity.type
_entity.pdbx_description
1 polymer ?
#
loop_
_entity_poly.entity_id
_entity_poly.type
_entity_poly.pdbx_seq_one_letter_code
_entity_poly.pdbx_strand_id
1 'polypeptide(L)'
;MKTLKNLISLIILTVCAGSSAFAQNTPEVKLDVPYVPTRPAVVEAMLKLAKVKSTDILYDLGCGDGRIVITAAKKYGVTGKGIDINPERIKEANQNAKEANVTGKVNFETANLFETDFSQATVVTLYLLPSVNLRLRPILLKQLQPGSRIVSHDFDMGDWKPEQTIEVDGATIYLWTVPAKK
;
A
#
# COMPACT_ATOMS: atom_id res chain seq x y z
N MET A 1 57.17 -44.50 52.58
CA MET A 1 57.15 -43.83 51.30
C MET A 1 55.86 -44.27 50.57
N LYS A 2 54.78 -43.55 50.74
CA LYS A 2 53.47 -43.82 50.04
C LYS A 2 52.95 -42.49 49.52
N THR A 3 52.94 -42.38 48.24
CA THR A 3 52.45 -41.21 47.47
C THR A 3 50.93 -41.18 47.46
N LEU A 4 50.39 -40.13 48.04
CA LEU A 4 48.95 -39.87 48.06
C LEU A 4 48.54 -39.12 46.74
N LYS A 5 47.77 -39.80 45.89
CA LYS A 5 47.22 -39.20 44.68
C LYS A 5 45.89 -38.49 45.01
N ASN A 6 45.89 -37.17 44.93
CA ASN A 6 44.70 -36.38 45.05
C ASN A 6 43.89 -36.46 43.73
N LEU A 7 42.71 -36.99 43.82
CA LEU A 7 41.72 -37.03 42.72
C LEU A 7 40.85 -35.77 42.83
N ILE A 8 41.08 -34.79 42.00
CA ILE A 8 40.23 -33.60 41.88
C ILE A 8 39.12 -33.95 40.91
N SER A 9 37.93 -34.13 41.45
CA SER A 9 36.70 -34.33 40.65
C SER A 9 36.20 -32.96 40.18
N LEU A 10 36.34 -32.68 38.87
CA LEU A 10 35.86 -31.46 38.23
C LEU A 10 34.38 -31.66 37.88
N ILE A 11 33.48 -31.08 38.66
CA ILE A 11 32.07 -31.03 38.37
C ILE A 11 31.82 -29.93 37.32
N ILE A 12 31.62 -30.32 36.07
CA ILE A 12 31.18 -29.39 35.00
C ILE A 12 29.67 -29.18 35.17
N LEU A 13 29.29 -28.02 35.70
CA LEU A 13 27.91 -27.57 35.79
C LEU A 13 27.51 -27.00 34.41
N THR A 14 26.82 -27.83 33.62
CA THR A 14 26.25 -27.39 32.31
C THR A 14 25.03 -26.54 32.59
N VAL A 15 25.18 -25.21 32.51
CA VAL A 15 24.04 -24.26 32.51
C VAL A 15 23.38 -24.32 31.14
N CYS A 16 22.28 -25.05 31.00
CA CYS A 16 21.39 -24.96 29.87
C CYS A 16 20.64 -23.62 29.94
N ALA A 17 21.18 -22.61 29.25
CA ALA A 17 20.45 -21.38 29.00
C ALA A 17 19.28 -21.70 28.03
N GLY A 18 18.11 -21.94 28.60
CA GLY A 18 16.88 -22.05 27.84
C GLY A 18 16.57 -20.73 27.16
N SER A 19 16.87 -20.62 25.88
CA SER A 19 16.40 -19.51 25.05
C SER A 19 14.89 -19.65 24.89
N SER A 20 14.14 -18.95 25.75
CA SER A 20 12.69 -18.77 25.55
C SER A 20 12.52 -17.91 24.29
N ALA A 21 12.26 -18.57 23.16
CA ALA A 21 11.78 -17.90 21.97
C ALA A 21 10.41 -17.30 22.29
N PHE A 22 10.36 -16.02 22.59
CA PHE A 22 9.12 -15.27 22.60
C PHE A 22 8.61 -15.29 21.16
N ALA A 23 7.66 -16.17 20.89
CA ALA A 23 6.83 -16.06 19.69
C ALA A 23 6.12 -14.70 19.78
N GLN A 24 6.57 -13.73 19.00
CA GLN A 24 5.84 -12.48 18.83
C GLN A 24 4.54 -12.84 18.12
N ASN A 25 3.45 -12.96 18.88
CA ASN A 25 2.10 -12.95 18.34
C ASN A 25 1.87 -11.55 17.75
N THR A 26 2.30 -11.32 16.51
CA THR A 26 1.81 -10.19 15.73
C THR A 26 0.31 -10.41 15.55
N PRO A 27 -0.53 -9.46 15.99
CA PRO A 27 -1.98 -9.60 15.79
C PRO A 27 -2.24 -9.78 14.31
N GLU A 28 -3.02 -10.81 13.97
CA GLU A 28 -3.43 -11.07 12.58
C GLU A 28 -4.25 -9.88 12.08
N VAL A 29 -3.71 -9.14 11.12
CA VAL A 29 -4.38 -7.99 10.51
C VAL A 29 -5.52 -8.54 9.64
N LYS A 30 -6.77 -8.27 10.05
CA LYS A 30 -7.94 -8.63 9.24
C LYS A 30 -7.95 -7.79 7.97
N LEU A 31 -7.73 -8.44 6.83
CA LEU A 31 -7.74 -7.78 5.53
C LEU A 31 -9.17 -7.70 4.98
N ASP A 32 -9.59 -6.53 4.55
CA ASP A 32 -10.87 -6.33 3.84
C ASP A 32 -10.79 -6.79 2.37
N VAL A 33 -9.57 -6.87 1.80
CA VAL A 33 -9.29 -7.19 0.40
C VAL A 33 -8.09 -8.13 0.30
N PRO A 34 -8.15 -9.22 -0.51
CA PRO A 34 -6.97 -10.02 -0.81
C PRO A 34 -5.95 -9.21 -1.62
N TYR A 35 -4.67 -9.46 -1.40
CA TYR A 35 -3.63 -8.82 -2.21
C TYR A 35 -3.57 -9.45 -3.60
N VAL A 36 -3.95 -8.67 -4.61
CA VAL A 36 -3.83 -9.02 -6.03
C VAL A 36 -3.11 -7.87 -6.75
N PRO A 37 -1.90 -8.10 -7.28
CA PRO A 37 -1.12 -7.03 -7.88
C PRO A 37 -1.68 -6.61 -9.25
N THR A 38 -1.89 -5.31 -9.47
CA THR A 38 -2.24 -4.74 -10.78
C THR A 38 -1.11 -4.97 -11.79
N ARG A 39 -1.45 -5.47 -12.99
CA ARG A 39 -0.46 -5.71 -14.04
C ARG A 39 0.14 -4.41 -14.57
N PRO A 40 1.41 -4.39 -15.02
CA PRO A 40 2.08 -3.17 -15.46
C PRO A 40 1.35 -2.39 -16.55
N ALA A 41 0.78 -3.07 -17.55
CA ALA A 41 0.01 -2.42 -18.62
C ALA A 41 -1.24 -1.70 -18.08
N VAL A 42 -1.91 -2.28 -17.07
CA VAL A 42 -3.08 -1.70 -16.40
C VAL A 42 -2.66 -0.49 -15.56
N VAL A 43 -1.54 -0.58 -14.81
CA VAL A 43 -0.99 0.57 -14.07
C VAL A 43 -0.73 1.75 -15.01
N GLU A 44 -0.10 1.51 -16.15
CA GLU A 44 0.18 2.56 -17.12
C GLU A 44 -1.10 3.17 -17.69
N ALA A 45 -2.09 2.34 -18.00
CA ALA A 45 -3.38 2.79 -18.51
C ALA A 45 -4.15 3.62 -17.46
N MET A 46 -4.15 3.22 -16.18
CA MET A 46 -4.73 3.99 -15.08
C MET A 46 -4.12 5.38 -14.97
N LEU A 47 -2.79 5.48 -14.96
CA LEU A 47 -2.07 6.75 -14.84
C LEU A 47 -2.29 7.65 -16.07
N LYS A 48 -2.34 7.06 -17.27
CA LYS A 48 -2.63 7.77 -18.52
C LYS A 48 -4.07 8.28 -18.56
N LEU A 49 -5.06 7.45 -18.17
CA LEU A 49 -6.47 7.82 -18.12
C LEU A 49 -6.69 8.98 -17.15
N ALA A 50 -6.05 8.93 -15.97
CA ALA A 50 -6.06 10.03 -15.01
C ALA A 50 -5.31 11.28 -15.48
N LYS A 51 -4.64 11.25 -16.63
CA LYS A 51 -3.81 12.36 -17.15
C LYS A 51 -2.83 12.87 -16.09
N VAL A 52 -2.14 11.94 -15.43
CA VAL A 52 -1.19 12.25 -14.36
C VAL A 52 -0.06 13.15 -14.88
N LYS A 53 0.31 14.16 -14.12
CA LYS A 53 1.37 15.13 -14.43
C LYS A 53 2.22 15.44 -13.20
N SER A 54 3.39 15.99 -13.38
CA SER A 54 4.40 16.22 -12.33
C SER A 54 3.93 17.11 -11.15
N THR A 55 2.88 17.89 -11.36
CA THR A 55 2.27 18.74 -10.32
C THR A 55 1.22 18.01 -9.48
N ASP A 56 0.91 16.75 -9.79
CA ASP A 56 -0.07 15.98 -9.04
C ASP A 56 0.52 15.43 -7.74
N ILE A 57 -0.36 15.26 -6.77
CA ILE A 57 -0.14 14.49 -5.55
C ILE A 57 -1.02 13.24 -5.67
N LEU A 58 -0.37 12.08 -5.84
CA LEU A 58 -1.07 10.81 -6.04
C LEU A 58 -1.14 10.02 -4.74
N TYR A 59 -2.35 9.57 -4.39
CA TYR A 59 -2.57 8.63 -3.30
C TYR A 59 -3.07 7.29 -3.87
N ASP A 60 -2.47 6.19 -3.42
CA ASP A 60 -2.89 4.82 -3.73
C ASP A 60 -3.42 4.16 -2.46
N LEU A 61 -4.72 3.89 -2.43
CA LEU A 61 -5.40 3.37 -1.24
C LEU A 61 -5.55 1.85 -1.36
N GLY A 62 -4.85 1.11 -0.51
CA GLY A 62 -4.59 -0.32 -0.66
C GLY A 62 -3.41 -0.56 -1.59
N CYS A 63 -2.28 0.10 -1.34
CA CYS A 63 -1.18 0.22 -2.30
C CYS A 63 -0.36 -1.07 -2.51
N GLY A 64 -0.55 -2.09 -1.66
CA GLY A 64 0.22 -3.32 -1.74
C GLY A 64 1.73 -3.07 -1.77
N ASP A 65 2.39 -3.57 -2.81
CA ASP A 65 3.84 -3.43 -3.02
C ASP A 65 4.28 -2.05 -3.57
N GLY A 66 3.36 -1.09 -3.65
CA GLY A 66 3.63 0.29 -4.04
C GLY A 66 3.81 0.53 -5.55
N ARG A 67 3.56 -0.49 -6.41
CA ARG A 67 3.86 -0.42 -7.85
C ARG A 67 3.21 0.75 -8.59
N ILE A 68 1.98 1.13 -8.24
CA ILE A 68 1.27 2.26 -8.90
C ILE A 68 1.96 3.57 -8.54
N VAL A 69 2.21 3.82 -7.26
CA VAL A 69 2.88 5.03 -6.75
C VAL A 69 4.28 5.16 -7.31
N ILE A 70 5.05 4.06 -7.30
CA ILE A 70 6.43 4.02 -7.82
C ILE A 70 6.44 4.29 -9.32
N THR A 71 5.54 3.68 -10.09
CA THR A 71 5.43 3.93 -11.54
C THR A 71 5.08 5.38 -11.82
N ALA A 72 4.14 5.95 -11.06
CA ALA A 72 3.75 7.35 -11.19
C ALA A 72 4.93 8.30 -10.92
N ALA A 73 5.67 8.07 -9.85
CA ALA A 73 6.85 8.87 -9.51
C ALA A 73 7.97 8.77 -10.58
N LYS A 74 8.23 7.55 -11.09
CA LYS A 74 9.26 7.33 -12.14
C LYS A 74 8.90 7.98 -13.47
N LYS A 75 7.67 7.80 -13.93
CA LYS A 75 7.26 8.21 -15.29
C LYS A 75 6.81 9.66 -15.36
N TYR A 76 6.15 10.16 -14.34
CA TYR A 76 5.53 11.48 -14.35
C TYR A 76 6.16 12.46 -13.36
N GLY A 77 7.02 11.98 -12.47
CA GLY A 77 7.71 12.84 -11.49
C GLY A 77 6.84 13.33 -10.34
N VAL A 78 5.67 12.72 -10.12
CA VAL A 78 4.73 13.12 -9.07
C VAL A 78 5.27 12.85 -7.67
N THR A 79 4.72 13.56 -6.68
CA THR A 79 4.79 13.14 -5.27
C THR A 79 3.69 12.13 -5.03
N GLY A 80 4.04 10.97 -4.45
CA GLY A 80 3.09 9.88 -4.24
C GLY A 80 3.06 9.37 -2.81
N LYS A 81 1.87 8.98 -2.33
CA LYS A 81 1.66 8.31 -1.06
C LYS A 81 0.89 7.01 -1.26
N GLY A 82 1.41 5.91 -0.75
CA GLY A 82 0.73 4.62 -0.71
C GLY A 82 0.30 4.29 0.72
N ILE A 83 -0.91 3.78 0.88
CA ILE A 83 -1.48 3.40 2.16
C ILE A 83 -1.94 1.96 2.06
N ASP A 84 -1.52 1.15 3.01
CA ASP A 84 -1.98 -0.24 3.15
C ASP A 84 -2.11 -0.58 4.63
N ILE A 85 -3.06 -1.42 4.98
CA ILE A 85 -3.23 -1.88 6.36
C ILE A 85 -2.21 -2.96 6.75
N ASN A 86 -1.62 -3.62 5.76
CA ASN A 86 -0.67 -4.70 5.97
C ASN A 86 0.77 -4.17 6.04
N PRO A 87 1.46 -4.24 7.21
CA PRO A 87 2.82 -3.71 7.37
C PRO A 87 3.85 -4.44 6.48
N GLU A 88 3.63 -5.71 6.14
CA GLU A 88 4.54 -6.43 5.23
C GLU A 88 4.46 -5.87 3.80
N ARG A 89 3.27 -5.45 3.34
CA ARG A 89 3.13 -4.77 2.05
C ARG A 89 3.85 -3.43 2.05
N ILE A 90 3.74 -2.66 3.13
CA ILE A 90 4.45 -1.38 3.27
C ILE A 90 5.97 -1.57 3.30
N LYS A 91 6.47 -2.61 3.96
CA LYS A 91 7.89 -2.96 3.95
C LYS A 91 8.37 -3.28 2.53
N GLU A 92 7.61 -4.07 1.77
CA GLU A 92 7.89 -4.39 0.37
C GLU A 92 7.85 -3.13 -0.50
N ALA A 93 6.83 -2.28 -0.37
CA ALA A 93 6.70 -1.03 -1.10
C ALA A 93 7.91 -0.10 -0.88
N ASN A 94 8.38 0.02 0.38
CA ASN A 94 9.57 0.79 0.70
C ASN A 94 10.85 0.21 0.07
N GLN A 95 10.99 -1.11 0.02
CA GLN A 95 12.11 -1.76 -0.65
C GLN A 95 12.07 -1.52 -2.16
N ASN A 96 10.90 -1.71 -2.78
CA ASN A 96 10.69 -1.44 -4.20
C ASN A 96 10.98 0.03 -4.58
N ALA A 97 10.62 0.98 -3.71
CA ALA A 97 10.92 2.40 -3.91
C ALA A 97 12.42 2.71 -3.88
N LYS A 98 13.18 2.02 -3.01
CA LYS A 98 14.64 2.13 -2.98
C LYS A 98 15.26 1.59 -4.27
N GLU A 99 14.85 0.41 -4.70
CA GLU A 99 15.33 -0.21 -5.94
C GLU A 99 14.99 0.63 -7.18
N ALA A 100 13.83 1.28 -7.15
CA ALA A 100 13.40 2.18 -8.21
C ALA A 100 14.04 3.58 -8.16
N ASN A 101 14.82 3.91 -7.10
CA ASN A 101 15.43 5.23 -6.85
C ASN A 101 14.42 6.38 -6.80
N VAL A 102 13.27 6.18 -6.13
CA VAL A 102 12.20 7.20 -5.99
C VAL A 102 11.86 7.57 -4.56
N THR A 103 12.64 7.13 -3.57
CA THR A 103 12.40 7.36 -2.14
C THR A 103 12.23 8.84 -1.75
N GLY A 104 12.80 9.77 -2.51
CA GLY A 104 12.62 11.21 -2.30
C GLY A 104 11.28 11.77 -2.80
N LYS A 105 10.47 10.95 -3.49
CA LYS A 105 9.19 11.36 -4.09
C LYS A 105 8.01 10.57 -3.57
N VAL A 106 8.25 9.41 -2.95
CA VAL A 106 7.17 8.52 -2.49
C VAL A 106 7.28 8.25 -1.00
N ASN A 107 6.13 8.05 -0.36
CA ASN A 107 6.00 7.64 1.02
C ASN A 107 4.98 6.51 1.14
N PHE A 108 5.25 5.52 1.98
CA PHE A 108 4.34 4.41 2.24
C PHE A 108 4.06 4.30 3.73
N GLU A 109 2.79 4.16 4.08
CA GLU A 109 2.32 4.20 5.46
C GLU A 109 1.37 3.03 5.77
N THR A 110 1.62 2.35 6.90
CA THR A 110 0.68 1.36 7.44
C THR A 110 -0.45 2.10 8.12
N ALA A 111 -1.64 2.15 7.50
CA ALA A 111 -2.79 2.85 8.03
C ALA A 111 -4.10 2.27 7.51
N ASN A 112 -5.19 2.54 8.25
CA ASN A 112 -6.54 2.25 7.83
C ASN A 112 -7.00 3.34 6.83
N LEU A 113 -7.27 2.95 5.58
CA LEU A 113 -7.67 3.88 4.53
C LEU A 113 -8.98 4.65 4.84
N PHE A 114 -9.84 4.12 5.71
CA PHE A 114 -11.06 4.81 6.12
C PHE A 114 -10.85 5.93 7.16
N GLU A 115 -9.68 5.94 7.81
CA GLU A 115 -9.32 6.89 8.87
C GLU A 115 -8.21 7.85 8.41
N THR A 116 -7.68 7.63 7.21
CA THR A 116 -6.57 8.43 6.67
C THR A 116 -7.07 9.75 6.08
N ASP A 117 -6.30 10.81 6.28
CA ASP A 117 -6.48 12.08 5.56
C ASP A 117 -5.78 12.04 4.20
N PHE A 118 -6.56 12.16 3.14
CA PHE A 118 -6.09 12.27 1.76
C PHE A 118 -6.61 13.54 1.06
N SER A 119 -6.97 14.55 1.83
CA SER A 119 -7.51 15.83 1.34
C SER A 119 -6.59 16.58 0.37
N GLN A 120 -5.28 16.31 0.43
CA GLN A 120 -4.28 16.89 -0.47
C GLN A 120 -4.15 16.15 -1.81
N ALA A 121 -4.77 14.97 -1.96
CA ALA A 121 -4.65 14.19 -3.18
C ALA A 121 -5.33 14.91 -4.35
N THR A 122 -4.64 14.98 -5.49
CA THR A 122 -5.20 15.42 -6.78
C THR A 122 -5.55 14.23 -7.67
N VAL A 123 -4.94 13.07 -7.37
CA VAL A 123 -5.24 11.79 -8.01
C VAL A 123 -5.30 10.71 -6.93
N VAL A 124 -6.35 9.91 -6.96
CA VAL A 124 -6.51 8.70 -6.12
C VAL A 124 -6.60 7.49 -7.02
N THR A 125 -5.82 6.44 -6.72
CA THR A 125 -5.90 5.15 -7.39
C THR A 125 -6.44 4.09 -6.44
N LEU A 126 -7.23 3.15 -6.99
CA LEU A 126 -7.92 2.10 -6.24
C LEU A 126 -7.84 0.77 -6.99
N TYR A 127 -7.59 -0.30 -6.25
CA TYR A 127 -7.89 -1.68 -6.66
C TYR A 127 -8.45 -2.43 -5.46
N LEU A 128 -9.70 -2.13 -5.14
CA LEU A 128 -10.39 -2.60 -3.94
C LEU A 128 -11.73 -3.25 -4.32
N LEU A 129 -12.27 -4.08 -3.43
CA LEU A 129 -13.57 -4.72 -3.66
C LEU A 129 -14.72 -3.69 -3.73
N PRO A 130 -15.83 -4.00 -4.44
CA PRO A 130 -16.98 -3.10 -4.58
C PRO A 130 -17.52 -2.57 -3.25
N SER A 131 -17.59 -3.43 -2.23
CA SER A 131 -18.06 -3.03 -0.89
C SER A 131 -17.16 -2.00 -0.22
N VAL A 132 -15.85 -2.08 -0.46
CA VAL A 132 -14.86 -1.12 0.06
C VAL A 132 -14.96 0.19 -0.70
N ASN A 133 -15.05 0.17 -2.03
CA ASN A 133 -15.25 1.37 -2.86
C ASN A 133 -16.51 2.13 -2.45
N LEU A 134 -17.62 1.43 -2.22
CA LEU A 134 -18.88 2.06 -1.80
C LEU A 134 -18.79 2.72 -0.42
N ARG A 135 -18.08 2.11 0.54
CA ARG A 135 -17.81 2.70 1.87
C ARG A 135 -16.86 3.90 1.78
N LEU A 136 -15.90 3.84 0.88
CA LEU A 136 -14.88 4.87 0.70
C LEU A 136 -15.42 6.10 -0.06
N ARG A 137 -16.37 5.91 -0.99
CA ARG A 137 -16.94 6.97 -1.82
C ARG A 137 -17.38 8.23 -1.05
N PRO A 138 -18.18 8.17 0.02
CA PRO A 138 -18.57 9.37 0.75
C PRO A 138 -17.37 10.09 1.40
N ILE A 139 -16.34 9.35 1.80
CA ILE A 139 -15.13 9.90 2.40
C ILE A 139 -14.31 10.63 1.32
N LEU A 140 -14.15 10.02 0.14
CA LEU A 140 -13.49 10.63 -1.03
C LEU A 140 -14.17 11.95 -1.41
N LEU A 141 -15.51 11.93 -1.57
CA LEU A 141 -16.29 13.12 -1.92
C LEU A 141 -16.21 14.24 -0.87
N LYS A 142 -16.07 13.88 0.41
CA LYS A 142 -15.93 14.84 1.50
C LYS A 142 -14.53 15.46 1.54
N GLN A 143 -13.48 14.65 1.43
CA GLN A 143 -12.11 15.08 1.65
C GLN A 143 -11.48 15.73 0.40
N LEU A 144 -11.68 15.13 -0.77
CA LEU A 144 -11.02 15.58 -2.00
C LEU A 144 -11.55 16.94 -2.47
N GLN A 145 -10.64 17.70 -3.08
CA GLN A 145 -11.01 18.97 -3.72
C GLN A 145 -11.74 18.72 -5.04
N PRO A 146 -12.68 19.60 -5.44
CA PRO A 146 -13.27 19.57 -6.78
C PRO A 146 -12.20 19.54 -7.87
N GLY A 147 -12.40 18.69 -8.88
CA GLY A 147 -11.43 18.46 -9.96
C GLY A 147 -10.36 17.40 -9.64
N SER A 148 -10.30 16.87 -8.42
CA SER A 148 -9.49 15.68 -8.14
C SER A 148 -10.02 14.48 -8.93
N ARG A 149 -9.12 13.61 -9.37
CA ARG A 149 -9.44 12.46 -10.21
C ARG A 149 -9.30 11.17 -9.42
N ILE A 150 -10.25 10.26 -9.60
CA ILE A 150 -10.26 8.93 -8.98
C ILE A 150 -10.23 7.91 -10.09
N VAL A 151 -9.28 6.99 -10.06
CA VAL A 151 -9.16 5.90 -11.02
C VAL A 151 -9.24 4.57 -10.30
N SER A 152 -10.15 3.71 -10.73
CA SER A 152 -10.35 2.39 -10.13
C SER A 152 -10.13 1.27 -11.15
N HIS A 153 -9.44 0.23 -10.73
CA HIS A 153 -9.23 -1.01 -11.45
C HIS A 153 -10.36 -1.99 -11.12
N ASP A 154 -11.04 -2.52 -12.13
CA ASP A 154 -12.12 -3.52 -12.14
C ASP A 154 -13.40 -3.16 -11.40
N PHE A 155 -13.37 -2.32 -10.38
CA PHE A 155 -14.54 -2.10 -9.54
C PHE A 155 -14.98 -0.64 -9.54
N ASP A 156 -16.29 -0.43 -9.75
CA ASP A 156 -16.91 0.89 -9.84
C ASP A 156 -17.29 1.48 -8.45
N MET A 157 -18.01 2.61 -8.49
CA MET A 157 -18.53 3.34 -7.32
C MET A 157 -20.05 3.25 -7.20
N GLY A 158 -20.66 2.19 -7.75
CA GLY A 158 -22.10 1.95 -7.72
C GLY A 158 -22.89 2.91 -8.61
N ASP A 159 -23.80 3.69 -8.03
CA ASP A 159 -24.64 4.64 -8.76
C ASP A 159 -23.90 5.92 -9.21
N TRP A 160 -22.71 6.20 -8.68
CA TRP A 160 -21.87 7.28 -9.20
C TRP A 160 -21.19 6.82 -10.50
N LYS A 161 -21.79 7.24 -11.63
CA LYS A 161 -21.31 6.82 -12.95
C LYS A 161 -19.94 7.41 -13.27
N PRO A 162 -19.01 6.61 -13.82
CA PRO A 162 -17.72 7.11 -14.26
C PRO A 162 -17.86 8.03 -15.48
N GLU A 163 -16.96 9.00 -15.61
CA GLU A 163 -16.85 9.85 -16.80
C GLU A 163 -16.27 9.09 -17.99
N GLN A 164 -15.34 8.16 -17.70
CA GLN A 164 -14.71 7.33 -18.71
C GLN A 164 -14.53 5.91 -18.18
N THR A 165 -14.68 4.96 -19.09
CA THR A 165 -14.41 3.54 -18.85
C THR A 165 -13.60 3.03 -20.04
N ILE A 166 -12.51 2.32 -19.77
CA ILE A 166 -11.68 1.67 -20.79
C ILE A 166 -11.38 0.24 -20.38
N GLU A 167 -11.07 -0.61 -21.35
CA GLU A 167 -10.59 -1.97 -21.11
C GLU A 167 -9.15 -2.11 -21.59
N VAL A 168 -8.29 -2.65 -20.74
CA VAL A 168 -6.89 -2.88 -21.03
C VAL A 168 -6.44 -4.19 -20.42
N ASP A 169 -5.90 -5.07 -21.24
CA ASP A 169 -5.32 -6.33 -20.79
C ASP A 169 -6.28 -7.19 -19.94
N GLY A 170 -7.60 -7.16 -20.30
CA GLY A 170 -8.68 -7.89 -19.63
C GLY A 170 -9.13 -7.27 -18.30
N ALA A 171 -8.68 -6.06 -17.98
CA ALA A 171 -9.15 -5.28 -16.83
C ALA A 171 -9.99 -4.11 -17.29
N THR A 172 -11.00 -3.75 -16.51
CA THR A 172 -11.82 -2.54 -16.72
C THR A 172 -11.27 -1.41 -15.83
N ILE A 173 -11.04 -0.24 -16.40
CA ILE A 173 -10.53 0.92 -15.68
C ILE A 173 -11.58 2.03 -15.75
N TYR A 174 -11.94 2.56 -14.60
CA TYR A 174 -12.94 3.62 -14.44
C TYR A 174 -12.29 4.92 -13.99
N LEU A 175 -12.80 6.05 -14.49
CA LEU A 175 -12.38 7.40 -14.11
C LEU A 175 -13.56 8.23 -13.64
N TRP A 176 -13.38 8.91 -12.52
CA TRP A 176 -14.28 9.97 -12.01
C TRP A 176 -13.49 11.24 -11.74
N THR A 177 -14.15 12.38 -11.91
CA THR A 177 -13.68 13.67 -11.39
C THR A 177 -14.60 14.10 -10.25
N VAL A 178 -14.02 14.53 -9.15
CA VAL A 178 -14.77 15.03 -7.98
C VAL A 178 -15.53 16.29 -8.39
N PRO A 179 -16.86 16.33 -8.23
CA PRO A 179 -17.67 17.46 -8.65
C PRO A 179 -17.46 18.69 -7.77
N ALA A 180 -17.88 19.86 -8.24
CA ALA A 180 -17.94 21.06 -7.43
C ALA A 180 -18.84 20.84 -6.21
N LYS A 181 -18.37 21.30 -5.04
CA LYS A 181 -19.19 21.26 -3.82
C LYS A 181 -20.32 22.30 -3.97
N LYS A 182 -21.54 21.84 -3.82
CA LYS A 182 -22.72 22.72 -3.82
C LYS A 182 -22.79 23.54 -2.55
#